data_41a96849faaa47a3f3aae2aaca7c9d8f
#
_entry.id   41a96849faaa47a3f3aae2aaca7c9d8f
#
_cell.length_a   1.000
_cell.length_b   1.000
_cell.length_c   1.000
_cell.angle_alpha   90.00
_cell.angle_beta   90.00
_cell.angle_gamma   90.00
#
_symmetry.space_group_name_H-M   'P 1'
#
loop_
_entity.id
_entity.type
_entity.pdbx_description
1 polymer ?
#
loop_
_entity_poly.entity_id
_entity_poly.type
_entity_poly.pdbx_seq_one_letter_code
_entity_poly.pdbx_strand_id
1 'polypeptide(L)'
;MNMIYRETLKNGLRIVGETMENYRSVSVGVWIGAGSVFERTPAEAGVSHFIEHMLFKGTYRRSAADIAEEIDSVGGNLNAFTSKECTCFYVKVLEENLPAALDILADLVCNSKFDPGDIEREKGVVLEEIAMNEDSPEDLAHEELCKAYYSGDRLAMPVLGNAESVGAFTRDTLTGCMNQFYKPDNMVISAAGCFDPARFRELVENAFTITGKAEKHDFNYGSPAGERSFNLFEKDVEQTHICLGFPGFAAESDGQYPLYMLNNAVGGSMRSEEHTSELQSRGLISYAVFCLKK
;
A
#
# COMPACT_ATOMS: atom_id res chain seq x y z
N MET A 1 29.20 -7.84 -6.55
CA MET A 1 28.50 -8.47 -5.39
C MET A 1 27.47 -7.47 -4.92
N ASN A 2 26.19 -7.81 -4.96
CA ASN A 2 25.17 -6.86 -4.52
C ASN A 2 25.42 -6.46 -3.06
N MET A 3 25.44 -5.16 -2.79
CA MET A 3 25.70 -4.64 -1.46
C MET A 3 24.40 -4.06 -0.91
N ILE A 4 23.90 -4.63 0.18
CA ILE A 4 22.76 -4.09 0.92
C ILE A 4 23.32 -3.08 1.93
N TYR A 5 22.81 -1.86 1.86
CA TYR A 5 23.15 -0.82 2.81
C TYR A 5 21.89 -0.36 3.57
N ARG A 6 22.11 0.03 4.84
CA ARG A 6 21.04 0.54 5.71
C ARG A 6 21.58 1.69 6.54
N GLU A 7 20.84 2.77 6.60
CA GLU A 7 21.20 3.95 7.37
C GLU A 7 19.97 4.62 7.98
N THR A 8 20.15 5.32 9.08
CA THR A 8 19.13 6.19 9.66
C THR A 8 19.69 7.62 9.70
N LEU A 9 18.99 8.54 9.06
CA LEU A 9 19.36 9.95 9.03
C LEU A 9 19.11 10.62 10.40
N LYS A 10 19.67 11.81 10.60
CA LYS A 10 19.57 12.55 11.85
C LYS A 10 18.13 12.89 12.27
N ASN A 11 17.23 13.06 11.28
CA ASN A 11 15.81 13.31 11.54
C ASN A 11 15.00 12.04 11.84
N GLY A 12 15.62 10.86 11.78
CA GLY A 12 14.98 9.57 12.02
C GLY A 12 14.52 8.83 10.75
N LEU A 13 14.63 9.45 9.56
CA LEU A 13 14.30 8.81 8.28
C LEU A 13 15.26 7.66 8.01
N ARG A 14 14.72 6.51 7.67
CA ARG A 14 15.49 5.30 7.36
C ARG A 14 15.69 5.17 5.86
N ILE A 15 16.88 4.75 5.48
CA ILE A 15 17.25 4.46 4.10
C ILE A 15 17.67 2.99 4.02
N VAL A 16 17.20 2.29 3.00
CA VAL A 16 17.65 0.94 2.67
C VAL A 16 17.92 0.85 1.18
N GLY A 17 18.99 0.21 0.77
CA GLY A 17 19.30 0.09 -0.64
C GLY A 17 20.06 -1.17 -0.99
N GLU A 18 19.87 -1.64 -2.23
CA GLU A 18 20.66 -2.69 -2.84
C GLU A 18 21.20 -2.23 -4.19
N THR A 19 22.53 -2.10 -4.28
CA THR A 19 23.19 -1.70 -5.52
C THR A 19 23.36 -2.90 -6.45
N MET A 20 22.97 -2.73 -7.71
CA MET A 20 23.00 -3.75 -8.75
C MET A 20 23.70 -3.20 -10.00
N GLU A 21 25.01 -3.40 -10.10
CA GLU A 21 25.88 -2.83 -11.16
C GLU A 21 25.50 -3.26 -12.59
N ASN A 22 24.82 -4.40 -12.73
CA ASN A 22 24.40 -4.93 -14.05
C ASN A 22 23.13 -4.29 -14.61
N TYR A 23 22.47 -3.40 -13.85
CA TYR A 23 21.28 -2.67 -14.28
C TYR A 23 21.65 -1.22 -14.59
N ARG A 24 20.85 -0.59 -15.46
CA ARG A 24 20.95 0.85 -15.75
C ARG A 24 19.80 1.64 -15.11
N SER A 25 18.81 0.95 -14.59
CA SER A 25 17.66 1.53 -13.92
C SER A 25 17.78 1.41 -12.41
N VAL A 26 17.08 2.29 -11.72
CA VAL A 26 16.88 2.26 -10.28
C VAL A 26 15.39 2.39 -9.98
N SER A 27 14.91 1.57 -9.04
CA SER A 27 13.58 1.68 -8.44
C SER A 27 13.73 2.30 -7.07
N VAL A 28 12.99 3.36 -6.80
CA VAL A 28 12.97 4.04 -5.51
C VAL A 28 11.57 4.01 -4.95
N GLY A 29 11.42 3.69 -3.66
CA GLY A 29 10.15 3.68 -2.96
C GLY A 29 10.19 4.49 -1.68
N VAL A 30 9.14 5.26 -1.44
CA VAL A 30 8.85 5.94 -0.17
C VAL A 30 7.76 5.15 0.53
N TRP A 31 8.14 4.46 1.59
CA TRP A 31 7.27 3.62 2.39
C TRP A 31 6.86 4.36 3.65
N ILE A 32 5.57 4.44 3.90
CA ILE A 32 4.99 5.07 5.07
C ILE A 32 4.25 3.99 5.88
N GLY A 33 4.52 3.88 7.17
CA GLY A 33 3.81 2.98 8.09
C GLY A 33 2.41 3.53 8.39
N ALA A 34 1.60 3.65 7.35
CA ALA A 34 0.20 4.08 7.39
C ALA A 34 -0.59 3.28 6.35
N GLY A 35 -1.67 2.67 6.78
CA GLY A 35 -2.59 1.87 5.98
C GLY A 35 -3.89 1.68 6.76
N SER A 36 -4.83 0.87 6.27
CA SER A 36 -6.16 0.80 6.85
C SER A 36 -6.21 0.35 8.32
N VAL A 37 -5.22 -0.41 8.80
CA VAL A 37 -5.16 -0.81 10.23
C VAL A 37 -4.87 0.36 11.18
N PHE A 38 -4.35 1.48 10.66
CA PHE A 38 -4.06 2.67 11.47
C PHE A 38 -5.25 3.63 11.57
N GLU A 39 -6.29 3.40 10.78
CA GLU A 39 -7.54 4.14 10.81
C GLU A 39 -8.32 3.79 12.07
N ARG A 40 -8.62 4.79 12.90
CA ARG A 40 -9.06 4.58 14.29
C ARG A 40 -10.56 4.50 14.44
N THR A 41 -11.26 5.14 13.55
CA THR A 41 -12.70 5.28 13.60
C THR A 41 -13.33 4.90 12.26
N PRO A 42 -14.60 4.49 12.25
CA PRO A 42 -15.31 4.27 10.99
C PRO A 42 -15.30 5.48 10.05
N ALA A 43 -15.20 6.69 10.58
CA ALA A 43 -15.14 7.93 9.79
C ALA A 43 -13.77 8.12 9.09
N GLU A 44 -12.72 7.42 9.54
CA GLU A 44 -11.39 7.45 8.92
C GLU A 44 -11.19 6.31 7.91
N ALA A 45 -12.17 5.39 7.79
CA ALA A 45 -12.05 4.23 6.91
C ALA A 45 -11.77 4.65 5.45
N GLY A 46 -10.63 4.18 4.89
CA GLY A 46 -10.17 4.51 3.55
C GLY A 46 -9.36 5.81 3.43
N VAL A 47 -9.05 6.51 4.54
CA VAL A 47 -8.31 7.77 4.48
C VAL A 47 -6.90 7.59 3.93
N SER A 48 -6.23 6.47 4.24
CA SER A 48 -4.89 6.17 3.73
C SER A 48 -4.87 6.01 2.22
N HIS A 49 -5.84 5.29 1.68
CA HIS A 49 -6.04 5.10 0.24
C HIS A 49 -6.44 6.42 -0.44
N PHE A 50 -7.33 7.18 0.15
CA PHE A 50 -7.72 8.48 -0.39
C PHE A 50 -6.55 9.48 -0.44
N ILE A 51 -5.66 9.47 0.56
CA ILE A 51 -4.41 10.26 0.54
C ILE A 51 -3.52 9.82 -0.62
N GLU A 52 -3.39 8.52 -0.88
CA GLU A 52 -2.64 8.03 -2.03
C GLU A 52 -3.12 8.70 -3.32
N HIS A 53 -4.41 8.66 -3.63
CA HIS A 53 -5.00 9.33 -4.79
C HIS A 53 -4.70 10.83 -4.81
N MET A 54 -4.86 11.49 -3.67
CA MET A 54 -4.70 12.94 -3.57
C MET A 54 -3.27 13.43 -3.76
N LEU A 55 -2.25 12.63 -3.43
CA LEU A 55 -0.87 13.02 -3.63
C LEU A 55 -0.54 13.24 -5.11
N PHE A 56 -1.21 12.55 -6.03
CA PHE A 56 -1.05 12.74 -7.47
C PHE A 56 -1.82 13.94 -8.05
N LYS A 57 -2.69 14.60 -7.27
CA LYS A 57 -3.51 15.73 -7.75
C LYS A 57 -2.78 17.08 -7.71
N GLY A 58 -1.54 17.09 -7.27
CA GLY A 58 -0.64 18.23 -7.34
C GLY A 58 -0.13 18.71 -5.98
N THR A 59 0.97 19.41 -6.08
CA THR A 59 1.72 20.00 -4.97
C THR A 59 1.66 21.52 -5.05
N TYR A 60 2.30 22.22 -4.11
CA TYR A 60 2.50 23.66 -4.23
C TYR A 60 3.47 24.07 -5.36
N ARG A 61 4.26 23.11 -5.90
CA ARG A 61 5.26 23.33 -6.96
C ARG A 61 4.79 22.82 -8.32
N ARG A 62 3.95 21.78 -8.35
CA ARG A 62 3.58 21.03 -9.55
C ARG A 62 2.07 20.81 -9.63
N SER A 63 1.48 20.97 -10.79
CA SER A 63 0.15 20.43 -11.05
C SER A 63 0.21 18.91 -11.29
N ALA A 64 -0.94 18.25 -11.33
CA ALA A 64 -1.01 16.83 -11.69
C ALA A 64 -0.45 16.56 -13.11
N ALA A 65 -0.67 17.47 -14.04
CA ALA A 65 -0.13 17.38 -15.40
C ALA A 65 1.40 17.52 -15.40
N ASP A 66 1.97 18.46 -14.64
CA ASP A 66 3.42 18.63 -14.53
C ASP A 66 4.10 17.38 -13.97
N ILE A 67 3.49 16.74 -12.93
CA ILE A 67 4.00 15.50 -12.35
C ILE A 67 4.08 14.38 -13.40
N ALA A 68 3.01 14.21 -14.17
CA ALA A 68 2.95 13.19 -15.22
C ALA A 68 3.96 13.50 -16.33
N GLU A 69 4.02 14.74 -16.83
CA GLU A 69 4.90 15.17 -17.91
C GLU A 69 6.39 15.07 -17.51
N GLU A 70 6.75 15.48 -16.31
CA GLU A 70 8.13 15.37 -15.82
C GLU A 70 8.61 13.90 -15.75
N ILE A 71 7.77 12.99 -15.27
CA ILE A 71 8.10 11.54 -15.22
C ILE A 71 8.13 10.92 -16.61
N ASP A 72 7.17 11.23 -17.46
CA ASP A 72 7.09 10.69 -18.82
C ASP A 72 8.28 11.17 -19.66
N SER A 73 8.70 12.43 -19.49
CA SER A 73 9.84 13.03 -20.21
C SER A 73 11.16 12.29 -20.00
N VAL A 74 11.32 11.64 -18.85
CA VAL A 74 12.51 10.84 -18.49
C VAL A 74 12.31 9.33 -18.69
N GLY A 75 11.17 8.93 -19.28
CA GLY A 75 10.80 7.52 -19.48
C GLY A 75 10.64 6.78 -18.15
N GLY A 76 10.22 7.48 -17.11
CA GLY A 76 9.98 6.95 -15.78
C GLY A 76 8.62 6.28 -15.65
N ASN A 77 8.47 5.48 -14.60
CA ASN A 77 7.19 4.94 -14.18
C ASN A 77 6.98 5.27 -12.71
N LEU A 78 6.00 6.13 -12.42
CA LEU A 78 5.61 6.55 -11.07
C LEU A 78 4.27 5.91 -10.74
N ASN A 79 4.18 5.27 -9.55
CA ASN A 79 2.96 4.64 -9.09
C ASN A 79 2.92 4.60 -7.55
N ALA A 80 1.80 4.15 -6.99
CA ALA A 80 1.66 3.95 -5.56
C ALA A 80 0.76 2.74 -5.26
N PHE A 81 0.73 2.32 -4.02
CA PHE A 81 -0.26 1.40 -3.49
C PHE A 81 -0.46 1.62 -2.00
N THR A 82 -1.67 1.37 -1.54
CA THR A 82 -2.04 1.31 -0.13
C THR A 82 -2.40 -0.12 0.24
N SER A 83 -1.84 -0.58 1.34
CA SER A 83 -2.17 -1.87 1.94
C SER A 83 -2.78 -1.67 3.33
N LYS A 84 -3.04 -2.76 4.03
CA LYS A 84 -3.51 -2.67 5.41
C LYS A 84 -2.50 -2.01 6.35
N GLU A 85 -1.20 -2.22 6.13
CA GLU A 85 -0.13 -1.78 7.06
C GLU A 85 0.71 -0.61 6.56
N CYS A 86 0.77 -0.36 5.26
CA CYS A 86 1.60 0.69 4.70
C CYS A 86 1.03 1.26 3.40
N THR A 87 1.45 2.49 3.11
CA THR A 87 1.32 3.13 1.80
C THR A 87 2.71 3.30 1.20
N CYS A 88 2.86 3.02 -0.08
CA CYS A 88 4.14 3.15 -0.78
C CYS A 88 3.95 3.96 -2.06
N PHE A 89 4.77 4.99 -2.24
CA PHE A 89 4.92 5.73 -3.50
C PHE A 89 6.25 5.33 -4.11
N TYR A 90 6.26 4.90 -5.35
CA TYR A 90 7.48 4.40 -5.97
C TYR A 90 7.64 4.87 -7.41
N VAL A 91 8.89 4.98 -7.81
CA VAL A 91 9.28 5.38 -9.16
C VAL A 91 10.38 4.47 -9.67
N LYS A 92 10.35 4.17 -10.97
CA LYS A 92 11.43 3.49 -11.67
C LYS A 92 11.93 4.39 -12.79
N VAL A 93 13.23 4.67 -12.79
CA VAL A 93 13.91 5.52 -13.77
C VAL A 93 15.29 4.97 -14.14
N LEU A 94 15.94 5.55 -15.16
CA LEU A 94 17.37 5.36 -15.36
C LEU A 94 18.16 6.10 -14.27
N GLU A 95 19.37 5.61 -13.93
CA GLU A 95 20.23 6.18 -12.88
C GLU A 95 20.44 7.69 -13.03
N GLU A 96 20.65 8.18 -14.23
CA GLU A 96 20.87 9.60 -14.54
C GLU A 96 19.70 10.50 -14.11
N ASN A 97 18.47 9.96 -14.07
CA ASN A 97 17.25 10.66 -13.70
C ASN A 97 16.85 10.48 -12.22
N LEU A 98 17.66 9.76 -11.43
CA LEU A 98 17.42 9.55 -10.01
C LEU A 98 17.20 10.84 -9.20
N PRO A 99 17.96 11.95 -9.44
CA PRO A 99 17.74 13.21 -8.71
C PRO A 99 16.35 13.80 -8.97
N ALA A 100 15.87 13.80 -10.22
CA ALA A 100 14.55 14.31 -10.58
C ALA A 100 13.44 13.43 -9.98
N ALA A 101 13.59 12.11 -10.05
CA ALA A 101 12.64 11.17 -9.48
C ALA A 101 12.50 11.33 -7.95
N LEU A 102 13.61 11.52 -7.24
CA LEU A 102 13.58 11.77 -5.79
C LEU A 102 12.95 13.12 -5.44
N ASP A 103 13.21 14.17 -6.24
CA ASP A 103 12.57 15.48 -6.03
C ASP A 103 11.06 15.41 -6.21
N ILE A 104 10.58 14.66 -7.20
CA ILE A 104 9.15 14.46 -7.43
C ILE A 104 8.53 13.66 -6.27
N LEU A 105 9.11 12.52 -5.87
CA LEU A 105 8.60 11.73 -4.75
C LEU A 105 8.56 12.53 -3.45
N ALA A 106 9.62 13.30 -3.17
CA ALA A 106 9.66 14.16 -1.99
C ALA A 106 8.61 15.28 -2.07
N ASP A 107 8.41 15.88 -3.24
CA ASP A 107 7.41 16.93 -3.43
C ASP A 107 5.98 16.40 -3.23
N LEU A 108 5.67 15.21 -3.76
CA LEU A 108 4.38 14.55 -3.52
C LEU A 108 4.10 14.35 -2.03
N VAL A 109 5.07 13.77 -1.32
CA VAL A 109 4.89 13.38 0.09
C VAL A 109 4.96 14.59 1.04
N CYS A 110 5.78 15.60 0.72
CA CYS A 110 6.02 16.72 1.63
C CYS A 110 5.17 17.95 1.34
N ASN A 111 4.74 18.16 0.09
CA ASN A 111 4.21 19.44 -0.38
C ASN A 111 2.84 19.33 -1.07
N SER A 112 2.13 18.22 -0.92
CA SER A 112 0.79 18.06 -1.50
C SER A 112 -0.16 19.11 -0.96
N LYS A 113 -0.95 19.75 -1.85
CA LYS A 113 -1.78 20.91 -1.49
C LYS A 113 -3.18 20.57 -1.02
N PHE A 114 -3.68 19.35 -1.34
CA PHE A 114 -5.04 18.92 -1.01
C PHE A 114 -6.10 19.98 -1.37
N ASP A 115 -6.15 20.36 -2.65
CA ASP A 115 -7.12 21.34 -3.12
C ASP A 115 -8.55 20.85 -2.89
N PRO A 116 -9.44 21.65 -2.30
CA PRO A 116 -10.81 21.23 -2.03
C PRO A 116 -11.59 20.79 -3.27
N GLY A 117 -11.35 21.43 -4.42
CA GLY A 117 -12.00 21.05 -5.68
C GLY A 117 -11.52 19.71 -6.19
N ASP A 118 -10.23 19.36 -5.99
CA ASP A 118 -9.68 18.05 -6.32
C ASP A 118 -10.23 16.99 -5.37
N ILE A 119 -10.35 17.28 -4.08
CA ILE A 119 -10.95 16.38 -3.09
C ILE A 119 -12.37 15.99 -3.52
N GLU A 120 -13.22 16.96 -3.87
CA GLU A 120 -14.60 16.66 -4.26
C GLU A 120 -14.69 15.84 -5.58
N ARG A 121 -13.78 16.08 -6.52
CA ARG A 121 -13.70 15.25 -7.74
C ARG A 121 -13.24 13.83 -7.43
N GLU A 122 -12.24 13.71 -6.57
CA GLU A 122 -11.64 12.41 -6.25
C GLU A 122 -12.55 11.52 -5.40
N LYS A 123 -13.42 12.10 -4.58
CA LYS A 123 -14.51 11.35 -3.93
C LYS A 123 -15.32 10.56 -4.95
N GLY A 124 -15.68 11.17 -6.09
CA GLY A 124 -16.40 10.49 -7.15
C GLY A 124 -15.61 9.29 -7.70
N VAL A 125 -14.30 9.46 -7.93
CA VAL A 125 -13.44 8.39 -8.45
C VAL A 125 -13.35 7.22 -7.47
N VAL A 126 -13.09 7.50 -6.18
CA VAL A 126 -12.96 6.44 -5.16
C VAL A 126 -14.32 5.77 -4.89
N LEU A 127 -15.43 6.49 -4.96
CA LEU A 127 -16.77 5.88 -4.84
C LEU A 127 -17.07 4.92 -6.00
N GLU A 128 -16.66 5.25 -7.23
CA GLU A 128 -16.76 4.34 -8.37
C GLU A 128 -15.86 3.10 -8.18
N GLU A 129 -14.65 3.27 -7.62
CA GLU A 129 -13.76 2.15 -7.32
C GLU A 129 -14.35 1.22 -6.25
N ILE A 130 -14.96 1.78 -5.19
CA ILE A 130 -15.70 0.99 -4.19
C ILE A 130 -16.83 0.21 -4.86
N ALA A 131 -17.62 0.85 -5.72
CA ALA A 131 -18.70 0.19 -6.44
C ALA A 131 -18.20 -0.92 -7.36
N MET A 132 -17.08 -0.72 -8.05
CA MET A 132 -16.43 -1.76 -8.88
C MET A 132 -15.97 -2.95 -8.03
N ASN A 133 -15.39 -2.69 -6.87
CA ASN A 133 -14.97 -3.75 -5.92
C ASN A 133 -16.18 -4.52 -5.39
N GLU A 134 -17.25 -3.83 -5.02
CA GLU A 134 -18.51 -4.46 -4.59
C GLU A 134 -19.16 -5.26 -5.71
N ASP A 135 -18.99 -4.86 -6.96
CA ASP A 135 -19.54 -5.58 -8.13
C ASP A 135 -18.68 -6.77 -8.57
N SER A 136 -17.44 -6.85 -8.13
CA SER A 136 -16.56 -8.00 -8.34
C SER A 136 -16.86 -9.10 -7.31
N PRO A 137 -17.40 -10.26 -7.71
CA PRO A 137 -17.69 -11.33 -6.74
C PRO A 137 -16.46 -11.91 -6.07
N GLU A 138 -15.32 -11.88 -6.75
CA GLU A 138 -14.03 -12.35 -6.23
C GLU A 138 -13.51 -11.43 -5.13
N ASP A 139 -13.43 -10.12 -5.40
CA ASP A 139 -12.95 -9.13 -4.45
C ASP A 139 -13.87 -9.04 -3.23
N LEU A 140 -15.18 -9.05 -3.45
CA LEU A 140 -16.19 -9.07 -2.39
C LEU A 140 -16.05 -10.32 -1.50
N ALA A 141 -15.82 -11.50 -2.08
CA ALA A 141 -15.64 -12.73 -1.31
C ALA A 141 -14.38 -12.68 -0.43
N HIS A 142 -13.30 -12.08 -0.94
CA HIS A 142 -12.07 -11.85 -0.17
C HIS A 142 -12.28 -10.87 0.97
N GLU A 143 -12.94 -9.77 0.70
CA GLU A 143 -13.20 -8.74 1.70
C GLU A 143 -14.09 -9.27 2.82
N GLU A 144 -15.15 -10.01 2.49
CA GLU A 144 -16.05 -10.63 3.46
C GLU A 144 -15.35 -11.75 4.27
N LEU A 145 -14.43 -12.50 3.64
CA LEU A 145 -13.58 -13.43 4.39
C LEU A 145 -12.70 -12.68 5.40
N CYS A 146 -12.06 -11.58 4.99
CA CYS A 146 -11.24 -10.77 5.90
C CYS A 146 -12.07 -10.18 7.05
N LYS A 147 -13.25 -9.65 6.78
CA LYS A 147 -14.17 -9.13 7.79
C LYS A 147 -14.60 -10.20 8.79
N ALA A 148 -14.91 -11.39 8.31
CA ALA A 148 -15.34 -12.51 9.15
C ALA A 148 -14.17 -13.06 9.98
N TYR A 149 -13.01 -13.24 9.35
CA TYR A 149 -11.85 -13.83 10.00
C TYR A 149 -11.23 -12.92 11.06
N TYR A 150 -11.15 -11.62 10.80
CA TYR A 150 -10.62 -10.61 11.69
C TYR A 150 -11.71 -9.84 12.45
N SER A 151 -12.87 -10.46 12.64
CA SER A 151 -14.00 -9.79 13.31
C SER A 151 -13.58 -9.14 14.64
N GLY A 152 -13.84 -7.84 14.76
CA GLY A 152 -13.46 -7.04 15.93
C GLY A 152 -12.01 -6.52 15.94
N ASP A 153 -11.19 -6.88 14.94
CA ASP A 153 -9.85 -6.34 14.75
C ASP A 153 -9.83 -5.30 13.61
N ARG A 154 -8.86 -4.41 13.64
CA ARG A 154 -8.67 -3.40 12.57
C ARG A 154 -8.26 -4.01 11.23
N LEU A 155 -7.67 -5.19 11.24
CA LEU A 155 -7.40 -5.94 10.02
C LEU A 155 -8.67 -6.28 9.22
N ALA A 156 -9.85 -6.25 9.84
CA ALA A 156 -11.12 -6.38 9.14
C ALA A 156 -11.50 -5.15 8.29
N MET A 157 -10.90 -3.99 8.55
CA MET A 157 -11.22 -2.75 7.83
C MET A 157 -10.83 -2.84 6.35
N PRO A 158 -11.74 -2.49 5.42
CA PRO A 158 -11.41 -2.43 4.00
C PRO A 158 -10.40 -1.31 3.72
N VAL A 159 -9.51 -1.54 2.75
CA VAL A 159 -8.49 -0.53 2.36
C VAL A 159 -9.15 0.66 1.67
N LEU A 160 -10.16 0.40 0.83
CA LEU A 160 -10.90 1.44 0.10
C LEU A 160 -11.79 2.30 1.01
N GLY A 161 -12.06 1.84 2.23
CA GLY A 161 -13.06 2.45 3.09
C GLY A 161 -14.49 2.10 2.66
N ASN A 162 -15.40 3.05 2.84
CA ASN A 162 -16.79 2.91 2.44
C ASN A 162 -17.37 4.24 1.96
N ALA A 163 -18.55 4.21 1.34
CA ALA A 163 -19.16 5.40 0.75
C ALA A 163 -19.45 6.52 1.77
N GLU A 164 -19.79 6.18 3.02
CA GLU A 164 -20.08 7.16 4.06
C GLU A 164 -18.79 7.89 4.49
N SER A 165 -17.72 7.15 4.78
CA SER A 165 -16.43 7.73 5.21
C SER A 165 -15.80 8.58 4.10
N VAL A 166 -15.72 8.03 2.87
CA VAL A 166 -15.13 8.73 1.72
C VAL A 166 -15.92 10.01 1.41
N GLY A 167 -17.26 9.95 1.43
CA GLY A 167 -18.13 11.12 1.22
C GLY A 167 -17.91 12.23 2.24
N ALA A 168 -17.50 11.89 3.46
CA ALA A 168 -17.28 12.82 4.56
C ALA A 168 -15.87 13.41 4.63
N PHE A 169 -14.89 12.93 3.84
CA PHE A 169 -13.51 13.42 3.90
C PHE A 169 -13.41 14.89 3.57
N THR A 170 -12.60 15.58 4.36
CA THR A 170 -12.27 17.00 4.19
C THR A 170 -10.76 17.17 4.11
N ARG A 171 -10.31 18.35 3.70
CA ARG A 171 -8.88 18.67 3.74
C ARG A 171 -8.29 18.48 5.13
N ASP A 172 -9.03 18.82 6.18
CA ASP A 172 -8.55 18.69 7.57
C ASP A 172 -8.42 17.21 7.97
N THR A 173 -9.29 16.34 7.50
CA THR A 173 -9.17 14.89 7.69
C THR A 173 -7.87 14.36 7.10
N LEU A 174 -7.58 14.71 5.84
CA LEU A 174 -6.39 14.23 5.11
C LEU A 174 -5.10 14.79 5.72
N THR A 175 -5.06 16.11 5.97
CA THR A 175 -3.89 16.74 6.57
C THR A 175 -3.65 16.30 8.00
N GLY A 176 -4.72 15.99 8.75
CA GLY A 176 -4.65 15.40 10.09
C GLY A 176 -3.95 14.04 10.05
N CYS A 177 -4.37 13.15 9.17
CA CYS A 177 -3.75 11.85 8.96
C CYS A 177 -2.27 11.97 8.54
N MET A 178 -1.95 12.84 7.58
CA MET A 178 -0.57 13.08 7.18
C MET A 178 0.29 13.62 8.31
N ASN A 179 -0.24 14.56 9.09
CA ASN A 179 0.47 15.11 10.24
C ASN A 179 0.79 14.07 11.32
N GLN A 180 -0.01 13.02 11.38
CA GLN A 180 0.14 11.95 12.35
C GLN A 180 1.16 10.88 11.89
N PHE A 181 1.09 10.44 10.63
CA PHE A 181 1.81 9.27 10.14
C PHE A 181 2.97 9.57 9.19
N TYR A 182 2.92 10.66 8.41
CA TYR A 182 3.96 11.01 7.44
C TYR A 182 5.10 11.75 8.12
N LYS A 183 5.82 11.03 8.97
CA LYS A 183 6.95 11.55 9.77
C LYS A 183 8.20 10.73 9.50
N PRO A 184 9.39 11.32 9.64
CA PRO A 184 10.65 10.67 9.28
C PRO A 184 10.85 9.31 9.95
N ASP A 185 10.51 9.19 11.23
CA ASP A 185 10.69 7.97 12.01
C ASP A 185 9.68 6.85 11.66
N ASN A 186 8.63 7.19 10.89
CA ASN A 186 7.64 6.26 10.35
C ASN A 186 7.81 6.00 8.85
N MET A 187 8.91 6.48 8.25
CA MET A 187 9.16 6.35 6.83
C MET A 187 10.45 5.58 6.55
N VAL A 188 10.46 4.91 5.39
CA VAL A 188 11.66 4.26 4.83
C VAL A 188 11.77 4.67 3.36
N ILE A 189 12.93 5.15 2.95
CA ILE A 189 13.25 5.33 1.53
C ILE A 189 14.05 4.11 1.07
N SER A 190 13.52 3.38 0.11
CA SER A 190 14.19 2.22 -0.46
C SER A 190 14.72 2.51 -1.86
N ALA A 191 15.86 1.92 -2.23
CA ALA A 191 16.38 1.94 -3.59
C ALA A 191 16.94 0.58 -4.00
N ALA A 192 16.61 0.15 -5.21
CA ALA A 192 17.19 -1.07 -5.78
C ALA A 192 17.56 -0.85 -7.25
N GLY A 193 18.79 -1.18 -7.63
CA GLY A 193 19.29 -0.97 -8.99
C GLY A 193 20.64 -0.28 -9.05
N CYS A 194 20.87 0.47 -10.11
CA CYS A 194 22.12 1.21 -10.32
C CYS A 194 22.06 2.58 -9.62
N PHE A 195 22.86 2.78 -8.60
CA PHE A 195 23.02 4.06 -7.92
C PHE A 195 24.28 4.06 -7.04
N ASP A 196 24.84 5.25 -6.80
CA ASP A 196 25.89 5.45 -5.78
C ASP A 196 25.24 5.68 -4.41
N PRO A 197 25.54 4.87 -3.38
CA PRO A 197 24.92 4.98 -2.06
C PRO A 197 25.15 6.32 -1.35
N ALA A 198 26.35 6.90 -1.50
CA ALA A 198 26.69 8.18 -0.84
C ALA A 198 25.90 9.33 -1.49
N ARG A 199 25.83 9.36 -2.82
CA ARG A 199 25.03 10.32 -3.57
C ARG A 199 23.53 10.14 -3.29
N PHE A 200 23.04 8.92 -3.24
CA PHE A 200 21.63 8.64 -2.92
C PHE A 200 21.25 9.16 -1.55
N ARG A 201 22.09 8.90 -0.54
CA ARG A 201 21.92 9.43 0.81
C ARG A 201 21.83 10.96 0.81
N GLU A 202 22.76 11.64 0.14
CA GLU A 202 22.78 13.11 0.03
C GLU A 202 21.49 13.65 -0.63
N LEU A 203 21.06 13.03 -1.72
CA LEU A 203 19.82 13.40 -2.41
C LEU A 203 18.59 13.24 -1.50
N VAL A 204 18.48 12.12 -0.76
CA VAL A 204 17.39 11.89 0.18
C VAL A 204 17.41 12.90 1.32
N GLU A 205 18.60 13.18 1.92
CA GLU A 205 18.74 14.16 3.01
C GLU A 205 18.33 15.57 2.58
N ASN A 206 18.62 15.94 1.34
CA ASN A 206 18.26 17.25 0.79
C ASN A 206 16.78 17.34 0.37
N ALA A 207 16.19 16.26 -0.16
CA ALA A 207 14.84 16.28 -0.68
C ALA A 207 13.78 16.12 0.44
N PHE A 208 14.02 15.23 1.41
CA PHE A 208 13.06 14.92 2.47
C PHE A 208 13.34 15.72 3.74
N THR A 209 12.89 16.99 3.75
CA THR A 209 13.09 17.93 4.87
C THR A 209 12.04 17.81 5.97
N ILE A 210 11.26 16.73 5.98
CA ILE A 210 10.21 16.46 6.98
C ILE A 210 10.83 16.37 8.37
N THR A 211 10.12 16.92 9.35
CA THR A 211 10.50 16.91 10.77
C THR A 211 9.37 16.39 11.64
N GLY A 212 9.70 16.08 12.89
CA GLY A 212 8.74 15.60 13.88
C GLY A 212 8.84 14.10 14.10
N LYS A 213 7.92 13.58 14.90
CA LYS A 213 7.80 12.16 15.20
C LYS A 213 6.39 11.71 14.93
N ALA A 214 6.27 10.49 14.39
CA ALA A 214 4.98 9.86 14.23
C ALA A 214 4.40 9.46 15.59
N GLU A 215 3.10 9.40 15.65
CA GLU A 215 2.43 8.76 16.77
C GLU A 215 2.73 7.26 16.74
N LYS A 216 3.32 6.74 17.81
CA LYS A 216 3.62 5.30 17.91
C LYS A 216 2.34 4.55 18.20
N HIS A 217 2.11 3.53 17.39
CA HIS A 217 1.05 2.57 17.61
C HIS A 217 1.67 1.20 17.86
N ASP A 218 1.48 0.69 19.06
CA ASP A 218 1.76 -0.71 19.34
C ASP A 218 0.55 -1.51 18.82
N PHE A 219 0.67 -2.08 17.62
CA PHE A 219 -0.28 -3.07 17.15
C PHE A 219 0.08 -4.41 17.78
N ASN A 220 -0.76 -4.81 18.69
CA ASN A 220 -0.83 -6.21 19.05
C ASN A 220 -1.89 -6.81 18.12
N TYR A 221 -1.47 -7.37 16.99
CA TYR A 221 -2.36 -8.15 16.14
C TYR A 221 -2.86 -9.31 16.99
N GLY A 222 -4.12 -9.23 17.44
CA GLY A 222 -4.74 -10.33 18.13
C GLY A 222 -4.64 -11.57 17.25
N SER A 223 -4.20 -12.68 17.79
CA SER A 223 -4.33 -13.95 17.08
C SER A 223 -5.82 -14.13 16.83
N PRO A 224 -6.29 -14.19 15.59
CA PRO A 224 -7.71 -14.37 15.34
C PRO A 224 -8.14 -15.62 16.10
N ALA A 225 -9.15 -15.47 16.94
CA ALA A 225 -9.70 -16.60 17.67
C ALA A 225 -10.28 -17.55 16.62
N GLY A 226 -9.60 -18.65 16.39
CA GLY A 226 -9.88 -19.58 15.31
C GLY A 226 -11.18 -20.38 15.53
N GLU A 227 -12.29 -19.70 15.75
CA GLU A 227 -13.59 -20.32 15.69
C GLU A 227 -13.95 -20.58 14.23
N ARG A 228 -14.33 -21.81 13.94
CA ARG A 228 -14.80 -22.18 12.62
C ARG A 228 -16.10 -21.43 12.35
N SER A 229 -16.11 -20.59 11.33
CA SER A 229 -17.30 -19.87 10.89
C SER A 229 -17.60 -20.22 9.44
N PHE A 230 -18.86 -20.11 9.07
CA PHE A 230 -19.33 -20.19 7.70
C PHE A 230 -20.25 -19.00 7.45
N ASN A 231 -19.89 -18.18 6.47
CA ASN A 231 -20.67 -17.02 6.07
C ASN A 231 -21.14 -17.21 4.64
N LEU A 232 -22.42 -16.97 4.39
CA LEU A 232 -23.05 -17.08 3.08
C LEU A 232 -23.59 -15.71 2.68
N PHE A 233 -23.14 -15.24 1.50
CA PHE A 233 -23.66 -14.05 0.84
C PHE A 233 -24.40 -14.46 -0.42
N GLU A 234 -25.64 -13.99 -0.57
CA GLU A 234 -26.42 -14.19 -1.77
C GLU A 234 -26.30 -12.94 -2.67
N LYS A 235 -25.75 -13.12 -3.86
CA LYS A 235 -25.64 -12.10 -4.89
C LYS A 235 -26.02 -12.74 -6.23
N ASP A 236 -26.73 -12.01 -7.08
CA ASP A 236 -27.11 -12.47 -8.41
C ASP A 236 -25.90 -12.40 -9.35
N VAL A 237 -25.15 -13.50 -9.41
CA VAL A 237 -23.92 -13.65 -10.20
C VAL A 237 -23.89 -15.00 -10.90
N GLU A 238 -23.12 -15.09 -11.99
CA GLU A 238 -23.08 -16.31 -12.82
C GLU A 238 -22.38 -17.51 -12.15
N GLN A 239 -21.50 -17.25 -11.17
CA GLN A 239 -20.65 -18.27 -10.54
C GLN A 239 -20.73 -18.20 -9.02
N THR A 240 -20.48 -19.32 -8.36
CA THR A 240 -20.32 -19.36 -6.90
C THR A 240 -18.84 -19.19 -6.57
N HIS A 241 -18.51 -18.18 -5.77
CA HIS A 241 -17.16 -17.91 -5.27
C HIS A 241 -17.05 -18.45 -3.85
N ILE A 242 -15.99 -19.21 -3.57
CA ILE A 242 -15.73 -19.81 -2.25
C ILE A 242 -14.33 -19.39 -1.79
N CYS A 243 -14.28 -18.69 -0.67
CA CYS A 243 -13.02 -18.34 0.00
C CYS A 243 -12.86 -19.14 1.28
N LEU A 244 -11.67 -19.72 1.48
CA LEU A 244 -11.32 -20.48 2.66
C LEU A 244 -10.13 -19.82 3.37
N GLY A 245 -10.33 -19.42 4.63
CA GLY A 245 -9.28 -18.82 5.47
C GLY A 245 -8.75 -19.82 6.50
N PHE A 246 -7.43 -19.90 6.62
CA PHE A 246 -6.73 -20.72 7.59
C PHE A 246 -5.70 -19.88 8.36
N PRO A 247 -5.37 -20.23 9.62
CA PRO A 247 -4.26 -19.59 10.32
C PRO A 247 -2.96 -19.73 9.54
N GLY A 248 -2.23 -18.63 9.40
CA GLY A 248 -0.95 -18.56 8.72
C GLY A 248 0.18 -18.16 9.65
N PHE A 249 1.26 -17.68 9.08
CA PHE A 249 2.45 -17.21 9.80
C PHE A 249 2.73 -15.75 9.45
N ALA A 250 3.27 -14.99 10.40
CA ALA A 250 3.76 -13.64 10.14
C ALA A 250 4.91 -13.66 9.12
N ALA A 251 5.06 -12.55 8.37
CA ALA A 251 6.07 -12.42 7.32
C ALA A 251 7.52 -12.61 7.82
N GLU A 252 7.78 -12.34 9.11
CA GLU A 252 9.09 -12.54 9.72
C GLU A 252 9.33 -13.98 10.22
N SER A 253 8.31 -14.85 10.17
CA SER A 253 8.41 -16.23 10.64
C SER A 253 9.01 -17.14 9.57
N ASP A 254 9.95 -18.00 9.97
CA ASP A 254 10.49 -19.04 9.09
C ASP A 254 9.42 -20.05 8.63
N GLY A 255 8.30 -20.15 9.34
CA GLY A 255 7.14 -20.96 8.98
C GLY A 255 6.45 -20.53 7.67
N GLN A 256 6.68 -19.31 7.22
CA GLN A 256 6.12 -18.82 5.95
C GLN A 256 6.61 -19.65 4.72
N TYR A 257 7.88 -20.05 4.69
CA TYR A 257 8.42 -20.78 3.54
C TYR A 257 7.75 -22.15 3.28
N PRO A 258 7.58 -23.03 4.29
CA PRO A 258 6.77 -24.23 4.13
C PRO A 258 5.31 -23.93 3.76
N LEU A 259 4.74 -22.85 4.28
CA LEU A 259 3.37 -22.43 3.94
C LEU A 259 3.24 -22.02 2.48
N TYR A 260 4.20 -21.26 1.93
CA TYR A 260 4.25 -20.94 0.49
C TYR A 260 4.36 -22.19 -0.38
N MET A 261 5.19 -23.15 0.03
CA MET A 261 5.30 -24.42 -0.70
C MET A 261 4.00 -25.21 -0.68
N LEU A 262 3.34 -25.28 0.49
CA LEU A 262 2.04 -25.93 0.63
C LEU A 262 0.99 -25.26 -0.24
N ASN A 263 0.88 -23.92 -0.18
CA ASN A 263 -0.06 -23.16 -0.99
C ASN A 263 0.16 -23.39 -2.50
N ASN A 264 1.42 -23.37 -2.95
CA ASN A 264 1.74 -23.65 -4.34
C ASN A 264 1.38 -25.10 -4.75
N ALA A 265 1.54 -26.07 -3.85
CA ALA A 265 1.17 -27.46 -4.11
C ALA A 265 -0.34 -27.68 -4.17
N VAL A 266 -1.11 -26.94 -3.36
CA VAL A 266 -2.58 -27.08 -3.24
C VAL A 266 -3.33 -26.30 -4.33
N GLY A 267 -2.87 -25.10 -4.68
CA GLY A 267 -3.61 -24.22 -5.58
C GLY A 267 -2.77 -23.31 -6.47
N GLY A 268 -1.45 -23.22 -6.27
CA GLY A 268 -0.58 -22.24 -6.94
C GLY A 268 -0.11 -22.62 -8.34
N SER A 269 -0.45 -23.78 -8.89
CA SER A 269 -0.02 -24.14 -10.24
C SER A 269 -1.12 -23.84 -11.25
N MET A 270 -0.78 -23.05 -12.28
CA MET A 270 -1.65 -22.73 -13.45
C MET A 270 -2.10 -23.96 -14.27
N ARG A 271 -2.10 -25.15 -13.71
CA ARG A 271 -2.48 -26.40 -14.43
C ARG A 271 -3.97 -26.71 -14.44
N SER A 272 -4.77 -25.94 -13.68
CA SER A 272 -6.22 -26.00 -13.84
C SER A 272 -6.71 -24.58 -14.17
N GLU A 273 -7.42 -24.43 -15.27
CA GLU A 273 -8.05 -23.18 -15.71
C GLU A 273 -9.13 -22.67 -14.72
N GLU A 274 -9.24 -23.28 -13.53
CA GLU A 274 -10.36 -23.12 -12.60
C GLU A 274 -9.93 -22.73 -11.18
N HIS A 275 -8.62 -22.52 -10.91
CA HIS A 275 -8.14 -22.20 -9.55
C HIS A 275 -7.24 -20.99 -9.55
N THR A 276 -7.66 -19.94 -8.85
CA THR A 276 -6.82 -18.80 -8.51
C THR A 276 -6.46 -18.88 -7.03
N SER A 277 -5.17 -18.83 -6.71
CA SER A 277 -4.71 -18.73 -5.33
C SER A 277 -3.91 -17.45 -5.15
N GLU A 278 -4.26 -16.67 -4.14
CA GLU A 278 -3.55 -15.46 -3.76
C GLU A 278 -3.07 -15.58 -2.31
N LEU A 279 -1.79 -15.25 -2.11
CA LEU A 279 -1.21 -15.13 -0.78
C LEU A 279 -1.02 -13.65 -0.47
N GLN A 280 -1.93 -13.10 0.30
CA GLN A 280 -1.69 -11.82 0.93
C GLN A 280 -1.14 -12.07 2.34
N SER A 281 0.12 -11.77 2.56
CA SER A 281 0.72 -11.95 3.86
C SER A 281 1.45 -10.71 4.33
N ARG A 282 0.87 -10.09 5.33
CA ARG A 282 1.58 -9.56 6.49
C ARG A 282 0.78 -9.84 7.77
N GLY A 283 -0.48 -10.17 7.67
CA GLY A 283 -1.24 -10.74 8.77
C GLY A 283 -1.22 -12.28 8.71
N LEU A 284 -1.54 -12.91 9.84
CA LEU A 284 -1.52 -14.36 10.07
C LEU A 284 -2.51 -15.19 9.21
N ILE A 285 -2.79 -14.81 7.96
CA ILE A 285 -3.69 -15.56 7.06
C ILE A 285 -2.98 -16.08 5.82
N SER A 286 -3.24 -17.35 5.52
CA SER A 286 -3.17 -17.93 4.19
C SER A 286 -4.57 -18.28 3.74
N TYR A 287 -4.97 -17.85 2.55
CA TYR A 287 -6.22 -18.29 1.97
C TYR A 287 -6.03 -18.75 0.52
N ALA A 288 -6.85 -19.66 0.10
CA ALA A 288 -6.94 -20.07 -1.30
C ALA A 288 -8.38 -19.80 -1.78
N VAL A 289 -8.50 -19.18 -2.94
CA VAL A 289 -9.79 -18.98 -3.61
C VAL A 289 -10.00 -20.09 -4.60
N PHE A 290 -11.13 -20.75 -4.48
CA PHE A 290 -11.55 -21.75 -5.45
C PHE A 290 -12.80 -21.23 -6.16
N CYS A 291 -12.71 -20.98 -7.47
CA CYS A 291 -13.89 -20.74 -8.30
C CYS A 291 -14.39 -22.06 -8.85
N LEU A 292 -15.60 -22.44 -8.50
CA LEU A 292 -16.28 -23.60 -9.09
C LEU A 292 -17.19 -23.10 -10.22
N LYS A 293 -16.87 -23.43 -11.47
CA LYS A 293 -17.81 -23.31 -12.58
C LYS A 293 -18.90 -24.37 -12.45
N LYS A 294 -20.16 -23.93 -12.51
CA LYS A 294 -21.29 -24.84 -12.67
C LYS A 294 -21.32 -25.41 -14.07
#